data_6646274d389683c3200acd4c70b14032
#
_entry.id   6646274d389683c3200acd4c70b14032
#
_cell.length_a   1.000
_cell.length_b   1.000
_cell.length_c   1.000
_cell.angle_alpha   90.00
_cell.angle_beta   90.00
_cell.angle_gamma   90.00
#
_symmetry.space_group_name_H-M   'P 1'
#
loop_
_entity.id
_entity.type
_entity.pdbx_description
1 polymer ?
#
loop_
_entity_poly.entity_id
_entity_poly.type
_entity_poly.pdbx_seq_one_letter_code
_entity_poly.pdbx_strand_id
1 'polypeptide(L)'
;MYKDYFIPANTVVSINQYALHFDPNRYENPDDFIPDRYLNHTLKAGAYAAHPDPYARDHFDFGAGRRICPGLHLAENSLFITIACIIWAFEILPPVENGKVGTVDVSDAAYEDGVNTLPRPSKLRFVPRSPVVQTTLTEEWTRAKEQGYMLGKVKVNAEGVVVPDT
;
A
#
# COMPACT_ATOMS: atom_id res chain seq x y z
N MET A 1 -2.41 -7.02 35.96
CA MET A 1 -2.53 -8.44 35.53
C MET A 1 -3.38 -8.50 34.27
N TYR A 2 -3.01 -9.32 33.32
CA TYR A 2 -3.82 -9.66 32.16
C TYR A 2 -3.95 -11.18 32.10
N LYS A 3 -5.18 -11.70 32.27
CA LYS A 3 -5.40 -13.14 32.56
C LYS A 3 -4.51 -13.55 33.73
N ASP A 4 -3.68 -14.57 33.55
CA ASP A 4 -2.76 -15.12 34.57
C ASP A 4 -1.35 -14.49 34.52
N TYR A 5 -1.14 -13.50 33.64
CA TYR A 5 0.16 -12.85 33.47
C TYR A 5 0.25 -11.57 34.31
N PHE A 6 1.33 -11.43 35.06
CA PHE A 6 1.70 -10.17 35.69
C PHE A 6 2.48 -9.32 34.69
N ILE A 7 1.97 -8.12 34.40
CA ILE A 7 2.67 -7.13 33.57
C ILE A 7 3.20 -6.06 34.50
N PRO A 8 4.55 -5.93 34.62
CA PRO A 8 5.16 -4.90 35.47
C PRO A 8 4.79 -3.49 35.02
N ALA A 9 4.91 -2.53 35.95
CA ALA A 9 4.79 -1.12 35.59
C ALA A 9 5.87 -0.74 34.56
N ASN A 10 5.56 0.20 33.65
CA ASN A 10 6.45 0.68 32.58
C ASN A 10 6.83 -0.38 31.52
N THR A 11 6.10 -1.49 31.45
CA THR A 11 6.25 -2.44 30.35
C THR A 11 5.76 -1.82 29.05
N VAL A 12 6.59 -1.86 28.00
CA VAL A 12 6.18 -1.49 26.64
C VAL A 12 5.33 -2.63 26.07
N VAL A 13 4.13 -2.31 25.63
CA VAL A 13 3.23 -3.26 24.97
C VAL A 13 3.07 -2.88 23.51
N SER A 14 3.34 -3.81 22.62
CA SER A 14 3.19 -3.63 21.17
C SER A 14 2.28 -4.70 20.58
N ILE A 15 1.63 -4.35 19.46
CA ILE A 15 0.85 -5.29 18.66
C ILE A 15 1.82 -5.95 17.66
N ASN A 16 1.92 -7.27 17.69
CA ASN A 16 2.63 -8.00 16.65
C ASN A 16 1.71 -8.16 15.43
N GLN A 17 1.74 -7.18 14.54
CA GLN A 17 0.91 -7.16 13.33
C GLN A 17 1.24 -8.32 12.40
N TYR A 18 2.52 -8.67 12.26
CA TYR A 18 2.95 -9.81 11.45
C TYR A 18 2.26 -11.10 11.91
N ALA A 19 2.33 -11.43 13.18
CA ALA A 19 1.68 -12.63 13.71
C ALA A 19 0.15 -12.64 13.53
N LEU A 20 -0.49 -11.45 13.50
CA LEU A 20 -1.93 -11.34 13.29
C LEU A 20 -2.30 -11.53 11.81
N HIS A 21 -1.48 -11.04 10.89
CA HIS A 21 -1.76 -11.08 9.45
C HIS A 21 -1.36 -12.42 8.81
N PHE A 22 -0.43 -13.15 9.41
CA PHE A 22 0.03 -14.46 8.97
C PHE A 22 -0.51 -15.61 9.84
N ASP A 23 -1.58 -15.39 10.61
CA ASP A 23 -2.21 -16.44 11.42
C ASP A 23 -3.02 -17.39 10.52
N PRO A 24 -2.61 -18.68 10.38
CA PRO A 24 -3.31 -19.65 9.55
C PRO A 24 -4.71 -20.03 10.08
N ASN A 25 -4.99 -19.73 11.36
CA ASN A 25 -6.34 -19.90 11.90
C ASN A 25 -7.30 -18.81 11.42
N ARG A 26 -6.74 -17.70 10.93
CA ARG A 26 -7.50 -16.55 10.45
C ARG A 26 -7.53 -16.46 8.93
N TYR A 27 -6.42 -16.76 8.27
CA TYR A 27 -6.26 -16.67 6.83
C TYR A 27 -5.77 -18.00 6.26
N GLU A 28 -6.53 -18.56 5.33
CA GLU A 28 -6.08 -19.71 4.57
C GLU A 28 -4.86 -19.32 3.71
N ASN A 29 -3.78 -20.11 3.78
CA ASN A 29 -2.52 -19.86 3.08
C ASN A 29 -2.06 -18.39 3.25
N PRO A 30 -1.72 -17.96 4.48
CA PRO A 30 -1.45 -16.54 4.76
C PRO A 30 -0.21 -16.00 4.03
N ASP A 31 0.72 -16.87 3.64
CA ASP A 31 1.93 -16.52 2.90
C ASP A 31 1.66 -16.29 1.39
N ASP A 32 0.51 -16.73 0.89
CA ASP A 32 0.15 -16.60 -0.52
C ASP A 32 -0.56 -15.26 -0.79
N PHE A 33 -0.19 -14.62 -1.90
CA PHE A 33 -0.90 -13.45 -2.41
C PHE A 33 -2.21 -13.87 -3.10
N ILE A 34 -3.31 -13.84 -2.35
CA ILE A 34 -4.65 -14.24 -2.82
C ILE A 34 -5.60 -13.03 -2.75
N PRO A 35 -5.68 -12.20 -3.80
CA PRO A 35 -6.60 -11.05 -3.83
C PRO A 35 -8.07 -11.45 -3.64
N ASP A 36 -8.44 -12.61 -4.10
CA ASP A 36 -9.81 -13.12 -4.08
C ASP A 36 -10.37 -13.32 -2.68
N ARG A 37 -9.51 -13.41 -1.65
CA ARG A 37 -9.96 -13.46 -0.24
C ARG A 37 -10.80 -12.25 0.18
N TYR A 38 -10.70 -11.13 -0.56
CA TYR A 38 -11.39 -9.87 -0.28
C TYR A 38 -12.57 -9.57 -1.22
N LEU A 39 -12.91 -10.46 -2.17
CA LEU A 39 -14.00 -10.25 -3.15
C LEU A 39 -15.37 -9.98 -2.51
N ASN A 40 -15.62 -10.55 -1.33
CA ASN A 40 -16.87 -10.39 -0.61
C ASN A 40 -16.86 -9.21 0.38
N HIS A 41 -15.79 -8.42 0.42
CA HIS A 41 -15.74 -7.25 1.27
C HIS A 41 -16.57 -6.12 0.66
N THR A 42 -17.67 -5.78 1.31
CA THR A 42 -18.63 -4.76 0.85
C THR A 42 -18.48 -3.40 1.53
N LEU A 43 -17.75 -3.37 2.64
CA LEU A 43 -17.47 -2.13 3.37
C LEU A 43 -16.14 -1.54 2.92
N LYS A 44 -15.96 -0.25 3.17
CA LYS A 44 -14.66 0.40 3.00
C LYS A 44 -13.65 -0.14 4.01
N ALA A 45 -12.37 -0.15 3.66
CA ALA A 45 -11.28 -0.65 4.51
C ALA A 45 -11.30 -0.01 5.92
N GLY A 46 -11.63 1.28 6.01
CA GLY A 46 -11.78 1.95 7.30
C GLY A 46 -12.86 1.37 8.20
N ALA A 47 -13.97 0.91 7.64
CA ALA A 47 -15.05 0.31 8.41
C ALA A 47 -14.66 -1.09 8.92
N TYR A 48 -13.94 -1.88 8.12
CA TYR A 48 -13.38 -3.15 8.57
C TYR A 48 -12.33 -2.95 9.65
N ALA A 49 -11.37 -2.07 9.44
CA ALA A 49 -10.28 -1.79 10.39
C ALA A 49 -10.79 -1.27 11.75
N ALA A 50 -11.90 -0.53 11.77
CA ALA A 50 -12.54 -0.01 12.98
C ALA A 50 -13.63 -0.93 13.56
N HIS A 51 -13.87 -2.09 12.97
CA HIS A 51 -14.95 -2.98 13.41
C HIS A 51 -14.80 -3.34 14.89
N PRO A 52 -15.89 -3.30 15.70
CA PRO A 52 -15.83 -3.59 17.13
C PRO A 52 -15.42 -5.04 17.43
N ASP A 53 -15.85 -5.99 16.59
CA ASP A 53 -15.39 -7.36 16.66
C ASP A 53 -14.02 -7.50 15.99
N PRO A 54 -12.96 -7.88 16.74
CA PRO A 54 -11.63 -8.02 16.18
C PRO A 54 -11.51 -9.14 15.14
N TYR A 55 -12.39 -10.14 15.17
CA TYR A 55 -12.40 -11.22 14.18
C TYR A 55 -13.02 -10.80 12.84
N ALA A 56 -13.86 -9.78 12.84
CA ALA A 56 -14.43 -9.21 11.63
C ALA A 56 -13.54 -8.14 10.98
N ARG A 57 -12.41 -7.76 11.60
CA ARG A 57 -11.43 -6.87 10.99
C ARG A 57 -10.63 -7.62 9.94
N ASP A 58 -10.40 -7.00 8.81
CA ASP A 58 -9.61 -7.57 7.71
C ASP A 58 -8.10 -7.42 7.93
N HIS A 59 -7.65 -6.36 8.62
CA HIS A 59 -6.25 -6.12 8.94
C HIS A 59 -6.08 -5.21 10.17
N PHE A 60 -4.85 -5.12 10.67
CA PHE A 60 -4.46 -4.30 11.82
C PHE A 60 -3.38 -3.27 11.50
N ASP A 61 -3.11 -2.99 10.23
CA ASP A 61 -2.04 -2.08 9.79
C ASP A 61 -2.21 -0.66 10.33
N PHE A 62 -3.45 -0.25 10.52
CA PHE A 62 -3.78 1.05 11.12
C PHE A 62 -3.86 1.04 12.65
N GLY A 63 -3.48 -0.06 13.29
CA GLY A 63 -3.63 -0.25 14.74
C GLY A 63 -5.07 -0.60 15.15
N ALA A 64 -5.39 -0.36 16.41
CA ALA A 64 -6.69 -0.72 16.97
C ALA A 64 -7.16 0.24 18.07
N GLY A 65 -8.48 0.24 18.33
CA GLY A 65 -9.10 0.97 19.44
C GLY A 65 -9.11 2.48 19.23
N ARG A 66 -9.14 3.23 20.33
CA ARG A 66 -9.31 4.70 20.36
C ARG A 66 -8.13 5.48 19.75
N ARG A 67 -7.00 4.84 19.50
CA ARG A 67 -5.79 5.41 18.91
C ARG A 67 -5.49 4.84 17.53
N ILE A 68 -6.51 4.27 16.86
CA ILE A 68 -6.40 3.87 15.46
C ILE A 68 -5.93 5.07 14.61
N CYS A 69 -5.16 4.80 13.56
CA CYS A 69 -4.59 5.83 12.70
C CYS A 69 -5.68 6.77 12.14
N PRO A 70 -5.62 8.07 12.39
CA PRO A 70 -6.62 9.01 11.87
C PRO A 70 -6.49 9.22 10.36
N GLY A 71 -5.32 8.91 9.78
CA GLY A 71 -5.04 9.01 8.34
C GLY A 71 -5.52 7.83 7.49
N LEU A 72 -6.19 6.85 8.08
CA LEU A 72 -6.66 5.64 7.43
C LEU A 72 -7.46 5.92 6.13
N HIS A 73 -8.39 6.88 6.16
CA HIS A 73 -9.20 7.22 4.98
C HIS A 73 -8.38 7.88 3.86
N LEU A 74 -7.36 8.66 4.22
CA LEU A 74 -6.43 9.24 3.26
C LEU A 74 -5.57 8.15 2.62
N ALA A 75 -5.05 7.23 3.42
CA ALA A 75 -4.26 6.10 2.95
C ALA A 75 -5.07 5.21 1.99
N GLU A 76 -6.30 4.84 2.37
CA GLU A 76 -7.21 4.05 1.52
C GLU A 76 -7.42 4.69 0.15
N ASN A 77 -7.79 5.97 0.13
CA ASN A 77 -8.05 6.68 -1.13
C ASN A 77 -6.77 6.83 -1.97
N SER A 78 -5.64 7.12 -1.35
CA SER A 78 -4.36 7.28 -2.06
C SER A 78 -3.89 5.96 -2.65
N LEU A 79 -3.96 4.87 -1.90
CA LEU A 79 -3.61 3.53 -2.37
C LEU A 79 -4.52 3.11 -3.53
N PHE A 80 -5.83 3.27 -3.36
CA PHE A 80 -6.80 2.92 -4.41
C PHE A 80 -6.51 3.64 -5.72
N ILE A 81 -6.37 4.98 -5.70
CA ILE A 81 -6.14 5.75 -6.93
C ILE A 81 -4.80 5.40 -7.57
N THR A 82 -3.76 5.25 -6.75
CA THR A 82 -2.40 4.93 -7.24
C THR A 82 -2.38 3.56 -7.91
N ILE A 83 -2.90 2.53 -7.24
CA ILE A 83 -2.93 1.17 -7.79
C ILE A 83 -3.81 1.12 -9.03
N ALA A 84 -4.99 1.74 -9.02
CA ALA A 84 -5.89 1.78 -10.16
C ALA A 84 -5.24 2.45 -11.38
N CYS A 85 -4.56 3.58 -11.18
CA CYS A 85 -3.83 4.28 -12.25
C CYS A 85 -2.68 3.44 -12.81
N ILE A 86 -1.91 2.77 -11.95
CA ILE A 86 -0.80 1.92 -12.39
C ILE A 86 -1.33 0.74 -13.22
N ILE A 87 -2.34 0.04 -12.74
CA ILE A 87 -2.91 -1.13 -13.43
C ILE A 87 -3.60 -0.71 -14.74
N TRP A 88 -4.26 0.45 -14.75
CA TRP A 88 -4.87 0.99 -15.97
C TRP A 88 -3.81 1.34 -17.01
N ALA A 89 -2.71 1.96 -16.58
CA ALA A 89 -1.70 2.51 -17.48
C ALA A 89 -0.71 1.45 -17.99
N PHE A 90 -0.31 0.50 -17.13
CA PHE A 90 0.85 -0.34 -17.39
C PHE A 90 0.56 -1.83 -17.27
N GLU A 91 1.28 -2.58 -18.06
CA GLU A 91 1.63 -3.96 -17.80
C GLU A 91 2.95 -3.98 -17.03
N ILE A 92 2.94 -4.65 -15.87
CA ILE A 92 4.13 -4.74 -15.01
C ILE A 92 4.81 -6.07 -15.30
N LEU A 93 6.03 -6.00 -15.78
CA LEU A 93 6.78 -7.15 -16.28
C LEU A 93 8.13 -7.27 -15.57
N PRO A 94 8.70 -8.47 -15.53
CA PRO A 94 10.07 -8.66 -15.06
C PRO A 94 11.08 -7.83 -15.88
N PRO A 95 12.26 -7.51 -15.30
CA PRO A 95 13.30 -6.79 -16.01
C PRO A 95 13.83 -7.60 -17.19
N VAL A 96 14.41 -6.91 -18.19
CA VAL A 96 15.15 -7.55 -19.27
C VAL A 96 16.60 -7.06 -19.18
N GLU A 97 17.53 -7.99 -18.99
CA GLU A 97 18.97 -7.71 -18.92
C GLU A 97 19.70 -8.57 -19.94
N ASN A 98 20.52 -7.95 -20.76
CA ASN A 98 21.28 -8.63 -21.85
C ASN A 98 20.39 -9.48 -22.77
N GLY A 99 19.17 -9.02 -23.06
CA GLY A 99 18.21 -9.73 -23.91
C GLY A 99 17.50 -10.92 -23.25
N LYS A 100 17.73 -11.18 -21.98
CA LYS A 100 17.06 -12.24 -21.21
C LYS A 100 16.06 -11.63 -20.21
N VAL A 101 14.90 -12.27 -20.12
CA VAL A 101 13.90 -11.94 -19.09
C VAL A 101 14.44 -12.42 -17.75
N GLY A 102 14.56 -11.50 -16.81
CA GLY A 102 14.95 -11.77 -15.43
C GLY A 102 13.79 -12.29 -14.59
N THR A 103 14.08 -12.57 -13.34
CA THR A 103 13.08 -12.90 -12.30
C THR A 103 13.04 -11.79 -11.25
N VAL A 104 11.89 -11.62 -10.62
CA VAL A 104 11.76 -10.78 -9.43
C VAL A 104 11.83 -11.72 -8.23
N ASP A 105 12.79 -11.48 -7.35
CA ASP A 105 12.88 -12.21 -6.10
C ASP A 105 11.77 -11.72 -5.17
N VAL A 106 10.93 -12.64 -4.72
CA VAL A 106 9.83 -12.40 -3.77
C VAL A 106 9.99 -13.22 -2.49
N SER A 107 11.16 -13.87 -2.32
CA SER A 107 11.48 -14.59 -1.10
C SER A 107 11.73 -13.64 0.07
N ASP A 108 11.78 -14.19 1.30
CA ASP A 108 12.11 -13.42 2.51
C ASP A 108 13.44 -12.67 2.38
N ALA A 109 14.40 -13.22 1.62
CA ALA A 109 15.69 -12.59 1.38
C ALA A 109 15.59 -11.28 0.54
N ALA A 110 14.48 -11.08 -0.15
CA ALA A 110 14.21 -9.85 -0.91
C ALA A 110 13.75 -8.68 -0.03
N TYR A 111 13.63 -8.89 1.26
CA TYR A 111 13.22 -7.86 2.22
C TYR A 111 14.34 -7.51 3.18
N GLU A 112 14.27 -6.33 3.76
CA GLU A 112 15.19 -5.88 4.80
C GLU A 112 14.71 -6.32 6.16
N ASP A 113 15.65 -6.76 7.00
CA ASP A 113 15.36 -7.05 8.40
C ASP A 113 15.11 -5.75 9.17
N GLY A 114 14.01 -5.68 9.89
CA GLY A 114 13.69 -4.50 10.69
C GLY A 114 12.32 -4.57 11.36
N VAL A 115 11.99 -3.54 12.13
CA VAL A 115 10.65 -3.37 12.71
C VAL A 115 9.62 -3.17 11.60
N ASN A 116 10.00 -2.46 10.55
CA ASN A 116 9.25 -2.37 9.31
C ASN A 116 10.06 -3.11 8.24
N THR A 117 9.48 -4.17 7.74
CA THR A 117 10.06 -4.97 6.66
C THR A 117 9.81 -4.29 5.33
N LEU A 118 10.86 -3.79 4.70
CA LEU A 118 10.78 -3.10 3.41
C LEU A 118 11.36 -3.98 2.30
N PRO A 119 10.76 -4.00 1.10
CA PRO A 119 11.36 -4.69 -0.02
C PRO A 119 12.69 -4.03 -0.41
N ARG A 120 13.71 -4.83 -0.68
CA ARG A 120 14.97 -4.37 -1.24
C ARG A 120 14.75 -3.80 -2.65
N PRO A 121 15.57 -2.84 -3.11
CA PRO A 121 15.46 -2.31 -4.45
C PRO A 121 15.43 -3.42 -5.50
N SER A 122 14.40 -3.46 -6.30
CA SER A 122 14.24 -4.42 -7.40
C SER A 122 13.94 -3.69 -8.69
N LYS A 123 14.22 -4.34 -9.82
CA LYS A 123 13.93 -3.78 -11.15
C LYS A 123 12.63 -4.37 -11.64
N LEU A 124 11.77 -3.51 -12.15
CA LEU A 124 10.54 -3.86 -12.86
C LEU A 124 10.47 -3.09 -14.17
N ARG A 125 9.73 -3.62 -15.11
CA ARG A 125 9.48 -2.96 -16.38
C ARG A 125 8.02 -2.60 -16.49
N PHE A 126 7.73 -1.31 -16.61
CA PHE A 126 6.40 -0.76 -16.82
C PHE A 126 6.20 -0.51 -18.32
N VAL A 127 5.30 -1.26 -18.93
CA VAL A 127 5.00 -1.15 -20.37
C VAL A 127 3.60 -0.55 -20.51
N PRO A 128 3.43 0.61 -21.17
CA PRO A 128 2.11 1.17 -21.42
C PRO A 128 1.21 0.17 -22.13
N ARG A 129 -0.03 0.01 -21.68
CA ARG A 129 -0.96 -0.99 -22.24
C ARG A 129 -1.38 -0.71 -23.68
N SER A 130 -1.26 0.54 -24.14
CA SER A 130 -1.55 0.91 -25.51
C SER A 130 -0.83 2.22 -25.89
N PRO A 131 -0.68 2.51 -27.21
CA PRO A 131 -0.17 3.81 -27.67
C PRO A 131 -1.01 4.99 -27.17
N VAL A 132 -2.33 4.83 -27.06
CA VAL A 132 -3.22 5.88 -26.54
C VAL A 132 -2.89 6.20 -25.07
N VAL A 133 -2.71 5.17 -24.26
CA VAL A 133 -2.30 5.35 -22.85
C VAL A 133 -0.95 6.04 -22.76
N GLN A 134 0.02 5.64 -23.59
CA GLN A 134 1.35 6.28 -23.63
C GLN A 134 1.24 7.76 -23.98
N THR A 135 0.44 8.11 -24.99
CA THR A 135 0.21 9.51 -25.38
C THR A 135 -0.42 10.28 -24.23
N THR A 136 -1.49 9.75 -23.63
CA THR A 136 -2.17 10.40 -22.48
C THR A 136 -1.20 10.66 -21.32
N LEU A 137 -0.39 9.66 -20.95
CA LEU A 137 0.61 9.84 -19.89
C LEU A 137 1.62 10.94 -20.19
N THR A 138 2.08 11.00 -21.45
CA THR A 138 3.07 11.99 -21.90
C THR A 138 2.47 13.40 -21.90
N GLU A 139 1.25 13.55 -22.38
CA GLU A 139 0.51 14.82 -22.43
C GLU A 139 0.22 15.33 -21.02
N GLU A 140 -0.30 14.48 -20.14
CA GLU A 140 -0.59 14.84 -18.75
C GLU A 140 0.69 15.22 -17.97
N TRP A 141 1.77 14.47 -18.19
CA TRP A 141 3.06 14.80 -17.59
C TRP A 141 3.59 16.15 -18.07
N THR A 142 3.52 16.40 -19.38
CA THR A 142 3.95 17.68 -19.97
C THR A 142 3.11 18.83 -19.42
N ARG A 143 1.79 18.65 -19.37
CA ARG A 143 0.88 19.64 -18.79
C ARG A 143 1.19 19.91 -17.31
N ALA A 144 1.42 18.85 -16.51
CA ALA A 144 1.77 19.03 -15.11
C ALA A 144 3.11 19.78 -14.91
N LYS A 145 4.09 19.54 -15.78
CA LYS A 145 5.36 20.24 -15.76
C LYS A 145 5.23 21.75 -16.10
N GLU A 146 4.42 22.06 -17.08
CA GLU A 146 4.25 23.44 -17.57
C GLU A 146 3.31 24.27 -16.70
N GLN A 147 2.22 23.67 -16.26
CA GLN A 147 1.10 24.36 -15.63
C GLN A 147 1.00 24.06 -14.12
N GLY A 148 1.72 23.06 -13.63
CA GLY A 148 1.51 22.49 -12.32
C GLY A 148 0.18 21.72 -12.23
N TYR A 149 -0.19 21.35 -11.04
CA TYR A 149 -1.46 20.66 -10.75
C TYR A 149 -2.07 21.15 -9.45
N MET A 150 -3.37 20.98 -9.32
CA MET A 150 -4.09 21.38 -8.10
C MET A 150 -4.07 20.26 -7.07
N LEU A 151 -3.58 20.54 -5.88
CA LEU A 151 -3.71 19.71 -4.72
C LEU A 151 -4.79 20.30 -3.79
N GLY A 152 -6.03 19.93 -3.99
CA GLY A 152 -7.16 20.58 -3.35
C GLY A 152 -7.33 22.03 -3.85
N LYS A 153 -7.07 23.00 -2.96
CA LYS A 153 -7.12 24.44 -3.28
C LYS A 153 -5.74 25.06 -3.52
N VAL A 154 -4.70 24.25 -3.56
CA VAL A 154 -3.31 24.71 -3.65
C VAL A 154 -2.72 24.26 -4.96
N LYS A 155 -2.13 25.20 -5.71
CA LYS A 155 -1.38 24.91 -6.92
C LYS A 155 0.02 24.45 -6.56
N VAL A 156 0.47 23.36 -7.19
CA VAL A 156 1.84 22.84 -7.02
C VAL A 156 2.50 22.65 -8.39
N ASN A 157 3.82 22.81 -8.44
CA ASN A 157 4.60 22.51 -9.63
C ASN A 157 4.88 21.00 -9.76
N ALA A 158 5.59 20.61 -10.80
CA ALA A 158 5.91 19.20 -11.08
C ALA A 158 6.75 18.55 -9.97
N GLU A 159 7.51 19.31 -9.21
CA GLU A 159 8.33 18.86 -8.08
C GLU A 159 7.53 18.76 -6.77
N GLY A 160 6.21 19.08 -6.81
CA GLY A 160 5.35 19.07 -5.63
C GLY A 160 5.50 20.29 -4.71
N VAL A 161 6.14 21.37 -5.19
CA VAL A 161 6.30 22.60 -4.44
C VAL A 161 5.09 23.51 -4.64
N VAL A 162 4.58 24.06 -3.53
CA VAL A 162 3.47 25.03 -3.58
C VAL A 162 3.90 26.28 -4.33
N VAL A 163 3.15 26.65 -5.35
CA VAL A 163 3.37 27.87 -6.13
C VAL A 163 2.21 28.85 -5.92
N PRO A 164 2.49 30.17 -5.86
CA PRO A 164 1.42 31.16 -5.76
C PRO A 164 0.46 31.06 -6.95
N ASP A 165 -0.81 31.27 -6.68
CA ASP A 165 -1.80 31.44 -7.72
C ASP A 165 -1.61 32.88 -8.28
N THR A 166 -1.08 32.98 -9.50
CA THR A 166 -0.82 34.27 -10.18
C THR A 166 -2.05 34.71 -10.95
#